data_f62724639a946fc34f380c9e67c7a171
#
_entry.id   f62724639a946fc34f380c9e67c7a171
#
_cell.length_a   1.000
_cell.length_b   1.000
_cell.length_c   1.000
_cell.angle_alpha   90.00
_cell.angle_beta   90.00
_cell.angle_gamma   90.00
#
_symmetry.space_group_name_H-M   'P 1'
#
loop_
_entity.id
_entity.type
_entity.pdbx_description
1 polymer ?
#
loop_
_entity_poly.entity_id
_entity_poly.type
_entity_poly.pdbx_seq_one_letter_code
_entity_poly.pdbx_strand_id
1 'polypeptide(L)'
;TEFGAQFGESINTINIYNPAAQNWEASVNYGGGFWDPEFPLNTGSVMLINATNPITYYSIGNIPVTNAQYSIIVGNNAVMIPLNKSEYTTTAIAGASMGDGETVNTINLYNASAQNWEASVNYGGGFWDPEFPLSIGTPMLINSGSTFLWPTGPRSLTPLLRSSK
;
A
#
# COMPACT_ATOMS: atom_id res chain seq x y z
N THR A 1 13.21 -3.98 15.94
CA THR A 1 12.70 -2.60 15.80
C THR A 1 11.65 -2.28 16.84
N GLU A 2 11.47 -0.98 17.17
CA GLU A 2 10.48 -0.52 18.16
C GLU A 2 9.06 -0.98 17.82
N PHE A 3 8.72 -1.07 16.55
CA PHE A 3 7.41 -1.57 16.10
C PHE A 3 7.22 -3.03 16.49
N GLY A 4 8.17 -3.91 16.16
CA GLY A 4 8.08 -5.33 16.46
C GLY A 4 8.10 -5.62 17.97
N ALA A 5 8.85 -4.84 18.75
CA ALA A 5 8.93 -5.00 20.20
C ALA A 5 7.59 -4.81 20.93
N GLN A 6 6.63 -4.07 20.34
CA GLN A 6 5.30 -3.87 20.91
C GLN A 6 4.46 -5.15 20.98
N PHE A 7 4.79 -6.16 20.18
CA PHE A 7 4.02 -7.40 20.07
C PHE A 7 4.69 -8.59 20.76
N GLY A 8 5.90 -8.41 21.30
CA GLY A 8 6.67 -9.47 21.97
C GLY A 8 6.84 -10.68 21.06
N GLU A 9 6.54 -11.88 21.61
CA GLU A 9 6.67 -13.16 20.90
C GLU A 9 5.46 -13.51 20.02
N SER A 10 4.47 -12.61 19.92
CA SER A 10 3.25 -12.87 19.12
C SER A 10 3.44 -12.73 17.62
N ILE A 11 4.58 -12.17 17.19
CA ILE A 11 4.94 -12.00 15.77
C ILE A 11 6.28 -12.70 15.50
N ASN A 12 6.31 -13.55 14.48
CA ASN A 12 7.53 -14.21 14.02
C ASN A 12 8.33 -13.34 13.05
N THR A 13 7.65 -12.79 12.06
CA THR A 13 8.30 -11.97 11.03
C THR A 13 7.48 -10.76 10.66
N ILE A 14 8.20 -9.70 10.29
CA ILE A 14 7.67 -8.53 9.58
C ILE A 14 8.37 -8.48 8.24
N ASN A 15 7.59 -8.51 7.16
CA ASN A 15 8.12 -8.51 5.81
C ASN A 15 7.79 -7.18 5.14
N ILE A 16 8.76 -6.58 4.47
CA ILE A 16 8.58 -5.42 3.60
C ILE A 16 8.92 -5.79 2.16
N TYR A 17 8.22 -5.19 1.20
CA TYR A 17 8.50 -5.45 -0.21
C TYR A 17 9.63 -4.55 -0.70
N ASN A 18 10.68 -5.16 -1.27
CA ASN A 18 11.76 -4.45 -1.96
C ASN A 18 11.44 -4.41 -3.47
N PRO A 19 10.97 -3.28 -4.00
CA PRO A 19 10.60 -3.21 -5.42
C PRO A 19 11.81 -3.32 -6.35
N ALA A 20 13.01 -2.90 -5.93
CA ALA A 20 14.21 -3.03 -6.74
C ALA A 20 14.66 -4.49 -6.90
N ALA A 21 14.52 -5.29 -5.85
CA ALA A 21 14.83 -6.72 -5.85
C ALA A 21 13.64 -7.61 -6.26
N GLN A 22 12.44 -7.02 -6.41
CA GLN A 22 11.17 -7.72 -6.72
C GLN A 22 10.86 -8.86 -5.77
N ASN A 23 11.16 -8.71 -4.48
CA ASN A 23 10.94 -9.73 -3.45
C ASN A 23 10.49 -9.14 -2.11
N TRP A 24 9.98 -10.01 -1.24
CA TRP A 24 9.74 -9.72 0.15
C TRP A 24 11.00 -9.99 0.98
N GLU A 25 11.39 -9.02 1.80
CA GLU A 25 12.49 -9.13 2.75
C GLU A 25 11.94 -9.23 4.16
N ALA A 26 12.39 -10.23 4.90
CA ALA A 26 11.89 -10.54 6.24
C ALA A 26 12.81 -10.00 7.32
N SER A 27 12.25 -9.32 8.31
CA SER A 27 12.84 -9.12 9.63
C SER A 27 12.30 -10.21 10.56
N VAL A 28 13.18 -11.00 11.15
CA VAL A 28 12.84 -12.16 11.97
C VAL A 28 12.97 -11.80 13.44
N ASN A 29 11.98 -12.22 14.23
CA ASN A 29 12.01 -12.11 15.69
C ASN A 29 12.77 -13.31 16.30
N TYR A 30 13.89 -13.06 16.93
CA TYR A 30 14.69 -14.07 17.64
C TYR A 30 14.41 -14.12 19.15
N GLY A 31 13.39 -13.37 19.59
CA GLY A 31 13.02 -13.27 21.00
C GLY A 31 13.76 -12.16 21.76
N GLY A 32 13.23 -11.82 22.95
CA GLY A 32 13.82 -10.81 23.79
C GLY A 32 13.86 -9.39 23.18
N GLY A 33 13.05 -9.13 22.15
CA GLY A 33 13.04 -7.86 21.42
C GLY A 33 14.13 -7.75 20.33
N PHE A 34 14.86 -8.83 20.04
CA PHE A 34 15.88 -8.84 18.99
C PHE A 34 15.28 -9.22 17.63
N TRP A 35 15.46 -8.33 16.67
CA TRP A 35 15.00 -8.46 15.28
C TRP A 35 16.17 -8.32 14.31
N ASP A 36 16.26 -9.20 13.31
CA ASP A 36 17.34 -9.16 12.32
C ASP A 36 16.83 -9.62 10.93
N PRO A 37 17.19 -8.90 9.85
CA PRO A 37 17.71 -7.54 9.83
C PRO A 37 16.67 -6.52 10.28
N GLU A 38 17.12 -5.36 10.77
CA GLU A 38 16.24 -4.23 11.05
C GLU A 38 15.97 -3.42 9.78
N PHE A 39 14.71 -3.11 9.53
CA PHE A 39 14.28 -2.25 8.43
C PHE A 39 13.78 -0.90 8.92
N PRO A 40 14.07 0.20 8.20
CA PRO A 40 13.40 1.46 8.44
C PRO A 40 11.93 1.37 8.02
N LEU A 41 11.03 1.82 8.89
CA LEU A 41 9.61 1.99 8.57
C LEU A 41 9.32 3.46 8.33
N ASN A 42 8.85 3.77 7.14
CA ASN A 42 8.49 5.13 6.72
C ASN A 42 6.97 5.28 6.66
N THR A 43 6.49 6.52 6.62
CA THR A 43 5.07 6.79 6.34
C THR A 43 4.66 6.14 5.04
N GLY A 44 3.62 5.30 5.10
CA GLY A 44 3.13 4.55 3.94
C GLY A 44 3.83 3.20 3.70
N SER A 45 4.75 2.75 4.57
CA SER A 45 5.31 1.40 4.47
C SER A 45 4.22 0.34 4.57
N VAL A 46 4.22 -0.59 3.63
CA VAL A 46 3.35 -1.77 3.62
C VAL A 46 4.10 -2.96 4.17
N MET A 47 3.49 -3.65 5.12
CA MET A 47 4.08 -4.79 5.80
C MET A 47 3.18 -6.01 5.66
N LEU A 48 3.79 -7.19 5.45
CA LEU A 48 3.14 -8.48 5.64
C LEU A 48 3.67 -9.08 6.94
N ILE A 49 2.76 -9.28 7.91
CA ILE A 49 3.11 -9.72 9.26
C ILE A 49 2.71 -11.18 9.43
N ASN A 50 3.66 -12.02 9.87
CA ASN A 50 3.39 -13.39 10.29
C ASN A 50 3.27 -13.43 11.81
N ALA A 51 2.05 -13.65 12.30
CA ALA A 51 1.73 -13.70 13.71
C ALA A 51 1.49 -15.16 14.17
N THR A 52 2.01 -15.52 15.34
CA THR A 52 1.78 -16.82 16.00
C THR A 52 0.48 -16.87 16.75
N ASN A 53 0.01 -15.70 17.20
CA ASN A 53 -1.24 -15.54 17.94
C ASN A 53 -2.05 -14.38 17.33
N PRO A 54 -3.38 -14.41 17.49
CA PRO A 54 -4.20 -13.24 17.13
C PRO A 54 -3.73 -12.01 17.89
N ILE A 55 -3.49 -10.93 17.15
CA ILE A 55 -3.10 -9.64 17.72
C ILE A 55 -4.07 -8.57 17.26
N THR A 56 -4.29 -7.58 18.12
CA THR A 56 -5.00 -6.36 17.76
C THR A 56 -4.03 -5.19 17.90
N TYR A 57 -3.86 -4.45 16.81
CA TYR A 57 -3.01 -3.27 16.78
C TYR A 57 -3.84 -2.01 16.56
N TYR A 58 -3.60 -1.01 17.40
CA TYR A 58 -4.18 0.31 17.27
C TYR A 58 -3.08 1.33 16.99
N SER A 59 -3.20 2.05 15.90
CA SER A 59 -2.34 3.19 15.60
C SER A 59 -3.12 4.48 15.81
N ILE A 60 -2.59 5.37 16.63
CA ILE A 60 -3.17 6.69 16.88
C ILE A 60 -2.17 7.73 16.39
N GLY A 61 -2.63 8.67 15.57
CA GLY A 61 -1.80 9.73 15.01
C GLY A 61 -2.62 10.75 14.24
N ASN A 62 -1.93 11.76 13.71
CA ASN A 62 -2.53 12.73 12.82
C ASN A 62 -2.45 12.25 11.36
N ILE A 63 -3.49 12.50 10.58
CA ILE A 63 -3.43 12.29 9.14
C ILE A 63 -2.40 13.28 8.56
N PRO A 64 -1.38 12.80 7.81
CA PRO A 64 -0.40 13.70 7.20
C PRO A 64 -1.08 14.74 6.29
N VAL A 65 -0.63 15.98 6.40
CA VAL A 65 -1.13 17.08 5.52
C VAL A 65 -0.62 16.90 4.09
N THR A 66 0.54 16.26 3.94
CA THR A 66 1.15 15.93 2.65
C THR A 66 0.93 14.45 2.35
N ASN A 67 0.61 14.12 1.10
CA ASN A 67 0.51 12.73 0.66
C ASN A 67 1.84 12.01 0.82
N ALA A 68 1.81 10.80 1.36
CA ALA A 68 2.87 9.85 1.06
C ALA A 68 2.86 9.62 -0.46
N GLN A 69 3.99 9.85 -1.12
CA GLN A 69 4.18 9.55 -2.53
C GLN A 69 5.03 8.30 -2.65
N TYR A 70 4.62 7.41 -3.53
CA TYR A 70 5.35 6.21 -3.88
C TYR A 70 6.04 6.42 -5.23
N SER A 71 7.33 6.12 -5.29
CA SER A 71 8.04 5.97 -6.55
C SER A 71 7.75 4.56 -7.07
N ILE A 72 6.84 4.46 -8.03
CA ILE A 72 6.50 3.20 -8.68
C ILE A 72 7.52 2.91 -9.77
N ILE A 73 8.04 1.69 -9.77
CA ILE A 73 8.94 1.19 -10.82
C ILE A 73 8.29 0.06 -11.60
N VAL A 74 8.88 -0.31 -12.73
CA VAL A 74 8.42 -1.48 -13.50
C VAL A 74 8.45 -2.74 -12.63
N GLY A 75 7.40 -3.54 -12.72
CA GLY A 75 7.20 -4.74 -11.89
C GLY A 75 6.32 -4.48 -10.69
N ASN A 76 6.51 -5.26 -9.63
CA ASN A 76 5.68 -5.19 -8.44
C ASN A 76 6.14 -4.10 -7.46
N ASN A 77 5.17 -3.43 -6.84
CA ASN A 77 5.39 -2.37 -5.86
C ASN A 77 4.35 -2.49 -4.74
N ALA A 78 4.79 -2.48 -3.48
CA ALA A 78 3.88 -2.45 -2.35
C ALA A 78 3.52 -1.01 -1.99
N VAL A 79 2.24 -0.69 -2.02
CA VAL A 79 1.67 0.63 -1.74
C VAL A 79 0.41 0.49 -0.89
N MET A 80 -0.06 1.58 -0.30
CA MET A 80 -1.36 1.61 0.38
C MET A 80 -2.19 2.78 -0.15
N ILE A 81 -3.50 2.67 -0.02
CA ILE A 81 -4.39 3.83 -0.27
C ILE A 81 -4.02 4.91 0.74
N PRO A 82 -3.56 6.10 0.31
CA PRO A 82 -3.16 7.17 1.21
C PRO A 82 -4.33 7.63 2.09
N LEU A 83 -4.03 7.96 3.36
CA LEU A 83 -5.05 8.29 4.37
C LEU A 83 -5.91 9.52 4.02
N ASN A 84 -5.45 10.37 3.11
CA ASN A 84 -6.17 11.55 2.63
C ASN A 84 -6.76 11.37 1.22
N LYS A 85 -6.88 10.12 0.75
CA LYS A 85 -7.38 9.74 -0.59
C LYS A 85 -8.61 8.83 -0.49
N SER A 86 -9.64 9.32 0.22
CA SER A 86 -10.90 8.58 0.42
C SER A 86 -11.71 8.37 -0.87
N GLU A 87 -11.36 9.06 -1.94
CA GLU A 87 -11.97 8.88 -3.27
C GLU A 87 -11.57 7.57 -3.96
N TYR A 88 -10.50 6.90 -3.54
CA TYR A 88 -10.05 5.62 -4.12
C TYR A 88 -10.78 4.46 -3.47
N THR A 89 -12.03 4.25 -3.87
CA THR A 89 -12.95 3.29 -3.25
C THR A 89 -12.98 1.91 -3.89
N THR A 90 -12.39 1.77 -5.09
CA THR A 90 -12.28 0.48 -5.80
C THR A 90 -10.96 0.37 -6.54
N THR A 91 -10.59 -0.87 -6.93
CA THR A 91 -9.39 -1.13 -7.73
C THR A 91 -9.42 -0.41 -9.08
N ALA A 92 -10.60 -0.29 -9.71
CA ALA A 92 -10.76 0.45 -10.96
C ALA A 92 -10.46 1.95 -10.79
N ILE A 93 -11.02 2.58 -9.75
CA ILE A 93 -10.81 4.01 -9.46
C ILE A 93 -9.34 4.27 -9.08
N ALA A 94 -8.76 3.42 -8.23
CA ALA A 94 -7.35 3.55 -7.86
C ALA A 94 -6.43 3.36 -9.07
N GLY A 95 -6.66 2.31 -9.87
CA GLY A 95 -5.88 2.02 -11.08
C GLY A 95 -5.93 3.15 -12.11
N ALA A 96 -7.11 3.72 -12.35
CA ALA A 96 -7.28 4.88 -13.24
C ALA A 96 -6.52 6.14 -12.79
N SER A 97 -6.16 6.22 -11.49
CA SER A 97 -5.36 7.32 -10.93
C SER A 97 -3.86 7.10 -11.02
N MET A 98 -3.42 5.90 -11.45
CA MET A 98 -2.02 5.48 -11.49
C MET A 98 -1.45 5.63 -12.90
N GLY A 99 -0.38 6.42 -13.03
CA GLY A 99 0.22 6.69 -14.33
C GLY A 99 -0.76 7.34 -15.30
N ASP A 100 -1.00 6.71 -16.44
CA ASP A 100 -1.97 7.11 -17.47
C ASP A 100 -3.31 6.35 -17.37
N GLY A 101 -3.49 5.55 -16.32
CA GLY A 101 -4.67 4.70 -16.11
C GLY A 101 -4.60 3.33 -16.77
N GLU A 102 -3.66 3.12 -17.71
CA GLU A 102 -3.45 1.85 -18.41
C GLU A 102 -2.12 1.18 -18.03
N THR A 103 -1.28 1.91 -17.30
CA THR A 103 0.08 1.49 -16.95
C THR A 103 0.14 0.36 -15.91
N VAL A 104 -0.85 0.29 -15.02
CA VAL A 104 -0.91 -0.76 -13.98
C VAL A 104 -1.66 -1.96 -14.51
N ASN A 105 -0.98 -3.11 -14.53
CA ASN A 105 -1.52 -4.38 -15.04
C ASN A 105 -2.42 -5.07 -14.02
N THR A 106 -2.01 -5.07 -12.74
CA THR A 106 -2.79 -5.70 -11.67
C THR A 106 -2.69 -4.90 -10.37
N ILE A 107 -3.76 -4.98 -9.58
CA ILE A 107 -3.79 -4.59 -8.17
C ILE A 107 -4.14 -5.84 -7.37
N ASN A 108 -3.22 -6.25 -6.49
CA ASN A 108 -3.39 -7.46 -5.71
C ASN A 108 -3.65 -7.10 -4.25
N LEU A 109 -4.66 -7.72 -3.66
CA LEU A 109 -5.00 -7.62 -2.25
C LEU A 109 -4.65 -8.92 -1.53
N TYR A 110 -4.10 -8.83 -0.33
CA TYR A 110 -3.81 -10.02 0.47
C TYR A 110 -5.06 -10.47 1.23
N ASN A 111 -5.51 -11.69 0.95
CA ASN A 111 -6.58 -12.35 1.70
C ASN A 111 -5.96 -13.11 2.89
N ALA A 112 -6.04 -12.53 4.07
CA ALA A 112 -5.43 -13.12 5.28
C ALA A 112 -6.10 -14.45 5.69
N SER A 113 -7.38 -14.64 5.39
CA SER A 113 -8.09 -15.88 5.70
C SER A 113 -7.66 -17.03 4.79
N ALA A 114 -7.45 -16.74 3.51
CA ALA A 114 -7.01 -17.72 2.51
C ALA A 114 -5.47 -17.80 2.41
N GLN A 115 -4.73 -16.90 3.08
CA GLN A 115 -3.28 -16.79 3.05
C GLN A 115 -2.72 -16.68 1.61
N ASN A 116 -3.42 -15.95 0.74
CA ASN A 116 -3.04 -15.76 -0.65
C ASN A 116 -3.28 -14.33 -1.13
N TRP A 117 -2.74 -14.02 -2.31
CA TRP A 117 -2.99 -12.78 -3.03
C TRP A 117 -4.11 -12.98 -4.05
N GLU A 118 -5.06 -12.06 -4.06
CA GLU A 118 -6.17 -12.00 -5.03
C GLU A 118 -5.94 -10.82 -5.96
N ALA A 119 -5.95 -11.08 -7.27
CA ALA A 119 -5.63 -10.09 -8.29
C ALA A 119 -6.88 -9.49 -8.90
N SER A 120 -6.92 -8.16 -8.98
CA SER A 120 -7.76 -7.40 -9.89
C SER A 120 -6.93 -7.06 -11.12
N VAL A 121 -7.36 -7.49 -12.29
CA VAL A 121 -6.61 -7.37 -13.56
C VAL A 121 -7.18 -6.24 -14.39
N ASN A 122 -6.29 -5.41 -14.94
CA ASN A 122 -6.65 -4.37 -15.90
C ASN A 122 -6.70 -4.95 -17.31
N TYR A 123 -7.87 -4.94 -17.93
CA TYR A 123 -8.08 -5.39 -19.32
C TYR A 123 -8.08 -4.23 -20.33
N GLY A 124 -7.74 -3.03 -19.86
CA GLY A 124 -7.74 -1.82 -20.68
C GLY A 124 -9.09 -1.08 -20.69
N GLY A 125 -9.06 0.19 -21.12
CA GLY A 125 -10.26 1.02 -21.20
C GLY A 125 -10.93 1.28 -19.84
N GLY A 126 -10.18 1.14 -18.74
CA GLY A 126 -10.71 1.30 -17.39
C GLY A 126 -11.49 0.07 -16.86
N PHE A 127 -11.45 -1.06 -17.58
CA PHE A 127 -12.11 -2.31 -17.15
C PHE A 127 -11.20 -3.15 -16.29
N TRP A 128 -11.62 -3.39 -15.05
CA TRP A 128 -10.93 -4.19 -14.04
C TRP A 128 -11.80 -5.37 -13.59
N ASP A 129 -11.24 -6.59 -13.57
CA ASP A 129 -11.98 -7.77 -13.16
C ASP A 129 -11.07 -8.77 -12.37
N PRO A 130 -11.54 -9.28 -11.21
CA PRO A 130 -12.64 -8.75 -10.42
C PRO A 130 -12.35 -7.35 -9.87
N GLU A 131 -13.37 -6.52 -9.72
CA GLU A 131 -13.22 -5.23 -9.04
C GLU A 131 -13.37 -5.41 -7.53
N PHE A 132 -12.35 -4.99 -6.76
CA PHE A 132 -12.36 -5.06 -5.30
C PHE A 132 -12.68 -3.70 -4.66
N PRO A 133 -13.43 -3.70 -3.55
CA PRO A 133 -13.60 -2.50 -2.75
C PRO A 133 -12.29 -2.13 -2.04
N LEU A 134 -11.99 -0.85 -1.97
CA LEU A 134 -10.84 -0.29 -1.28
C LEU A 134 -11.29 0.74 -0.24
N SER A 135 -10.47 0.94 0.77
CA SER A 135 -10.61 1.99 1.77
C SER A 135 -9.26 2.64 2.05
N ILE A 136 -9.27 3.79 2.71
CA ILE A 136 -8.04 4.43 3.16
C ILE A 136 -7.20 3.44 3.99
N GLY A 137 -5.88 3.42 3.75
CA GLY A 137 -4.98 2.50 4.41
C GLY A 137 -4.96 1.07 3.86
N THR A 138 -5.83 0.71 2.89
CA THR A 138 -5.79 -0.63 2.26
C THR A 138 -4.42 -0.88 1.62
N PRO A 139 -3.67 -1.91 2.06
CA PRO A 139 -2.40 -2.29 1.46
C PRO A 139 -2.64 -3.04 0.15
N MET A 140 -1.79 -2.76 -0.84
CA MET A 140 -1.86 -3.36 -2.18
C MET A 140 -0.48 -3.72 -2.68
N LEU A 141 -0.38 -4.80 -3.46
CA LEU A 141 0.78 -5.09 -4.30
C LEU A 141 0.37 -4.85 -5.75
N ILE A 142 0.87 -3.77 -6.35
CA ILE A 142 0.55 -3.40 -7.74
C ILE A 142 1.65 -3.89 -8.69
N ASN A 143 1.27 -4.36 -9.88
CA ASN A 143 2.20 -4.65 -10.96
C ASN A 143 2.11 -3.56 -12.03
N SER A 144 3.22 -2.89 -12.29
CA SER A 144 3.29 -1.76 -13.22
C SER A 144 4.16 -2.04 -14.43
N GLY A 145 3.70 -1.58 -15.59
CA GLY A 145 4.45 -1.61 -16.84
C GLY A 145 5.42 -0.43 -17.02
N SER A 146 5.31 0.62 -16.21
CA SER A 146 6.19 1.79 -16.30
C SER A 146 6.50 2.42 -14.94
N THR A 147 7.38 3.42 -14.95
CA THR A 147 7.80 4.17 -13.75
C THR A 147 7.04 5.48 -13.66
N PHE A 148 6.46 5.78 -12.47
CA PHE A 148 5.76 7.03 -12.20
C PHE A 148 5.71 7.32 -10.69
N LEU A 149 5.29 8.52 -10.30
CA LEU A 149 4.97 8.88 -8.91
C LEU A 149 3.48 8.74 -8.67
N TRP A 150 3.09 8.13 -7.54
CA TRP A 150 1.68 8.00 -7.13
C TRP A 150 1.51 8.20 -5.61
N PRO A 151 0.42 8.83 -5.16
CA PRO A 151 -0.51 9.60 -5.99
C PRO A 151 0.16 10.83 -6.58
N THR A 152 -0.22 11.20 -7.78
CA THR A 152 0.17 12.50 -8.34
C THR A 152 -0.38 13.60 -7.44
N GLY A 153 0.44 14.59 -7.13
CA GLY A 153 0.27 15.60 -6.08
C GLY A 153 -1.15 16.17 -5.89
N PRO A 154 -1.39 17.03 -4.90
CA PRO A 154 -2.74 17.52 -4.63
C PRO A 154 -3.29 18.11 -5.91
N ARG A 155 -4.49 17.66 -6.32
CA ARG A 155 -5.28 18.50 -7.24
C ARG A 155 -5.33 19.85 -6.57
N SER A 156 -4.65 20.83 -7.15
CA SER A 156 -4.84 22.22 -6.79
C SER A 156 -6.35 22.43 -6.86
N LEU A 157 -6.99 22.57 -5.72
CA LEU A 157 -8.34 23.09 -5.65
C LEU A 157 -8.20 24.54 -6.09
N THR A 158 -8.14 24.75 -7.40
CA THR A 158 -8.36 26.09 -7.96
C THR A 158 -9.78 26.43 -7.57
N PRO A 159 -10.01 27.42 -6.68
CA PRO A 159 -11.36 27.83 -6.37
C PRO A 159 -12.00 28.23 -7.68
N LEU A 160 -13.10 27.58 -8.05
CA LEU A 160 -13.99 28.10 -9.10
C LEU A 160 -14.52 29.45 -8.56
N LEU A 161 -13.77 30.51 -8.82
CA LEU A 161 -14.27 31.86 -8.68
C LEU A 161 -15.47 31.94 -9.62
N ARG A 162 -16.67 31.74 -9.09
CA ARG A 162 -17.90 32.10 -9.76
C ARG A 162 -17.82 33.63 -9.97
N SER A 163 -17.51 34.01 -11.18
CA SER A 163 -17.75 35.37 -11.64
C SER A 163 -19.26 35.60 -11.62
N SER A 164 -19.75 36.22 -10.53
CA SER A 164 -21.08 36.79 -10.51
C SER A 164 -21.03 38.05 -11.39
N LYS A 165 -21.65 37.99 -12.56
CA LYS A 165 -22.12 39.17 -13.30
C LYS A 165 -23.54 39.50 -12.86
#